data_7542656aee6910601575934f40faae25
#
_entry.id   7542656aee6910601575934f40faae25
#
_cell.length_a   1.000
_cell.length_b   1.000
_cell.length_c   1.000
_cell.angle_alpha   90.00
_cell.angle_beta   90.00
_cell.angle_gamma   90.00
#
_symmetry.space_group_name_H-M   'P 1'
#
loop_
_entity.id
_entity.type
_entity.pdbx_description
1 polymer ?
#
loop_
_entity_poly.entity_id
_entity_poly.type
_entity_poly.pdbx_seq_one_letter_code
_entity_poly.pdbx_strand_id
1 'polypeptide(L)'
;MTVINAKNLTLNEVSDFLKFQQIFNNDTYTTFLSLESLTEIEQLELVQIRNDFREYLSVERVSEGLVQALTTFPLMRLAGFYRRPIKMSLEQDIANITIEDEDTTITGRFDILAINKEKQIATDIGFWILVIESKNSLIAPRAGLPQLLTYACKSLEYQESVWGLATSGEFYQFVNIRRGNPPTYQLMPFLTLMEPEPSILLLQVLKAICKL
;
A
#
# COMPACT_ATOMS: atom_id res chain seq x y z
N MET A 1 -8.12 14.72 -26.18
CA MET A 1 -8.26 14.08 -24.85
C MET A 1 -7.44 12.81 -24.84
N THR A 2 -6.35 12.78 -24.09
CA THR A 2 -5.46 11.63 -23.97
C THR A 2 -5.87 10.81 -22.76
N VAL A 3 -5.98 9.48 -22.88
CA VAL A 3 -6.28 8.58 -21.75
C VAL A 3 -5.02 7.76 -21.43
N ILE A 4 -4.52 7.88 -20.23
CA ILE A 4 -3.33 7.17 -19.75
C ILE A 4 -3.74 6.20 -18.64
N ASN A 5 -3.26 4.95 -18.73
CA ASN A 5 -3.43 4.01 -17.61
C ASN A 5 -2.33 4.24 -16.59
N ALA A 6 -2.70 4.31 -15.30
CA ALA A 6 -1.77 4.52 -14.19
C ALA A 6 -0.62 3.47 -14.15
N LYS A 7 -0.84 2.27 -14.67
CA LYS A 7 0.19 1.22 -14.81
C LYS A 7 1.37 1.60 -15.70
N ASN A 8 1.16 2.56 -16.59
CA ASN A 8 2.16 3.00 -17.58
C ASN A 8 2.89 4.26 -17.13
N LEU A 9 2.49 4.88 -16.02
CA LEU A 9 3.12 6.07 -15.51
C LEU A 9 4.46 5.78 -14.85
N THR A 10 5.42 6.67 -15.09
CA THR A 10 6.68 6.76 -14.35
C THR A 10 6.53 7.68 -13.14
N LEU A 11 7.48 7.63 -12.20
CA LEU A 11 7.49 8.57 -11.06
C LEU A 11 7.65 10.03 -11.50
N ASN A 12 8.37 10.28 -12.59
CA ASN A 12 8.51 11.63 -13.14
C ASN A 12 7.16 12.16 -13.66
N GLU A 13 6.44 11.34 -14.42
CA GLU A 13 5.10 11.70 -14.92
C GLU A 13 4.10 11.90 -13.78
N VAL A 14 4.14 11.07 -12.72
CA VAL A 14 3.32 11.29 -11.52
C VAL A 14 3.68 12.62 -10.84
N SER A 15 4.97 12.95 -10.75
CA SER A 15 5.42 14.25 -10.24
C SER A 15 4.95 15.41 -11.13
N ASP A 16 5.02 15.25 -12.44
CA ASP A 16 4.65 16.30 -13.39
C ASP A 16 3.13 16.51 -13.45
N PHE A 17 2.34 15.44 -13.51
CA PHE A 17 0.88 15.52 -13.64
C PHE A 17 0.18 15.81 -12.31
N LEU A 18 0.58 15.08 -11.24
CA LEU A 18 -0.09 15.12 -9.95
C LEU A 18 0.66 15.97 -8.92
N LYS A 19 1.77 16.60 -9.32
CA LYS A 19 2.61 17.51 -8.52
C LYS A 19 3.17 16.89 -7.24
N PHE A 20 3.22 15.57 -7.12
CA PHE A 20 3.79 14.92 -5.95
C PHE A 20 5.27 15.25 -5.74
N GLN A 21 5.63 15.55 -4.51
CA GLN A 21 7.02 15.76 -4.10
C GLN A 21 7.45 14.72 -3.08
N GLN A 22 8.61 14.11 -3.30
CA GLN A 22 9.19 13.19 -2.32
C GLN A 22 9.85 13.96 -1.18
N ILE A 23 9.52 13.56 0.05
CA ILE A 23 10.22 14.03 1.26
C ILE A 23 11.31 13.02 1.61
N PHE A 24 12.53 13.52 1.83
CA PHE A 24 13.69 12.74 2.23
C PHE A 24 14.01 13.01 3.70
N ASN A 25 13.35 12.30 4.60
CA ASN A 25 13.61 12.32 6.02
C ASN A 25 14.10 10.96 6.49
N ASN A 26 14.80 10.92 7.62
CA ASN A 26 15.20 9.68 8.29
C ASN A 26 14.14 9.22 9.32
N ASP A 27 12.87 9.47 9.04
CA ASP A 27 11.78 9.04 9.91
C ASP A 27 11.66 7.51 9.92
N THR A 28 11.33 7.00 11.08
CA THR A 28 11.01 5.58 11.30
C THR A 28 9.52 5.38 11.42
N TYR A 29 9.07 4.15 11.42
CA TYR A 29 7.64 3.84 11.59
C TYR A 29 7.06 4.40 12.89
N THR A 30 7.84 4.44 13.97
CA THR A 30 7.42 4.98 15.27
C THR A 30 7.22 6.48 15.29
N THR A 31 7.70 7.21 14.27
CA THR A 31 7.38 8.64 14.09
C THR A 31 5.89 8.85 13.80
N PHE A 32 5.26 7.90 13.13
CA PHE A 32 3.88 8.02 12.64
C PHE A 32 2.90 7.04 13.29
N LEU A 33 3.40 5.93 13.84
CA LEU A 33 2.59 4.78 14.26
C LEU A 33 2.97 4.35 15.68
N SER A 34 1.97 3.94 16.45
CA SER A 34 2.17 3.26 17.74
C SER A 34 2.28 1.76 17.49
N LEU A 35 3.48 1.23 17.63
CA LEU A 35 3.75 -0.19 17.38
C LEU A 35 3.55 -1.00 18.66
N GLU A 36 2.79 -2.09 18.58
CA GLU A 36 2.54 -3.01 19.68
C GLU A 36 3.29 -4.32 19.49
N SER A 37 3.71 -4.94 20.58
CA SER A 37 4.32 -6.27 20.53
C SER A 37 3.34 -7.31 19.97
N LEU A 38 3.87 -8.27 19.23
CA LEU A 38 3.09 -9.39 18.72
C LEU A 38 2.89 -10.43 19.82
N THR A 39 1.73 -11.07 19.84
CA THR A 39 1.47 -12.25 20.65
C THR A 39 2.24 -13.46 20.12
N GLU A 40 2.42 -14.49 20.93
CA GLU A 40 3.06 -15.76 20.51
C GLU A 40 2.34 -16.39 19.31
N ILE A 41 1.00 -16.37 19.31
CA ILE A 41 0.19 -16.91 18.21
C ILE A 41 0.46 -16.13 16.92
N GLU A 42 0.49 -14.80 16.97
CA GLU A 42 0.80 -13.97 15.79
C GLU A 42 2.21 -14.24 15.27
N GLN A 43 3.18 -14.45 16.14
CA GLN A 43 4.54 -14.79 15.74
C GLN A 43 4.62 -16.17 15.07
N LEU A 44 3.91 -17.16 15.59
CA LEU A 44 3.85 -18.49 14.98
C LEU A 44 3.18 -18.46 13.59
N GLU A 45 2.03 -17.78 13.47
CA GLU A 45 1.37 -17.62 12.16
C GLU A 45 2.25 -16.86 11.16
N LEU A 46 2.97 -15.82 11.61
CA LEU A 46 3.91 -15.08 10.77
C LEU A 46 5.07 -15.96 10.26
N VAL A 47 5.60 -16.83 11.12
CA VAL A 47 6.62 -17.81 10.73
C VAL A 47 6.07 -18.77 9.68
N GLN A 48 4.82 -19.22 9.84
CA GLN A 48 4.19 -20.12 8.86
C GLN A 48 4.02 -19.43 7.49
N ILE A 49 3.49 -18.21 7.46
CA ILE A 49 3.34 -17.42 6.23
C ILE A 49 4.70 -17.29 5.51
N ARG A 50 5.76 -16.97 6.26
CA ARG A 50 7.12 -16.84 5.71
C ARG A 50 7.63 -18.16 5.13
N ASN A 51 7.42 -19.27 5.82
CA ASN A 51 7.90 -20.58 5.38
C ASN A 51 7.15 -21.06 4.14
N ASP A 52 5.83 -20.91 4.12
CA ASP A 52 5.01 -21.25 2.96
C ASP A 52 5.45 -20.46 1.72
N PHE A 53 5.65 -19.16 1.85
CA PHE A 53 6.09 -18.34 0.73
C PHE A 53 7.52 -18.68 0.26
N ARG A 54 8.42 -19.00 1.21
CA ARG A 54 9.80 -19.43 0.89
C ARG A 54 9.83 -20.71 0.06
N GLU A 55 8.96 -21.66 0.33
CA GLU A 55 8.86 -22.89 -0.48
C GLU A 55 8.52 -22.56 -1.93
N TYR A 56 7.53 -21.71 -2.18
CA TYR A 56 7.19 -21.28 -3.53
C TYR A 56 8.33 -20.54 -4.23
N LEU A 57 9.01 -19.63 -3.53
CA LEU A 57 10.16 -18.90 -4.08
C LEU A 57 11.31 -19.82 -4.48
N SER A 58 11.49 -20.96 -3.79
CA SER A 58 12.56 -21.91 -4.07
C SER A 58 12.35 -22.72 -5.36
N VAL A 59 11.12 -22.81 -5.83
CA VAL A 59 10.74 -23.63 -6.99
C VAL A 59 10.67 -22.82 -8.27
N GLU A 60 10.02 -21.64 -8.22
CA GLU A 60 9.78 -20.83 -9.41
C GLU A 60 9.46 -19.35 -9.08
N ARG A 61 9.33 -18.56 -10.13
CA ARG A 61 8.81 -17.21 -10.03
C ARG A 61 7.37 -17.23 -9.50
N VAL A 62 7.12 -16.53 -8.40
CA VAL A 62 5.79 -16.39 -7.83
C VAL A 62 5.02 -15.28 -8.57
N SER A 63 3.86 -15.62 -9.12
CA SER A 63 2.99 -14.66 -9.81
C SER A 63 2.39 -13.64 -8.82
N GLU A 64 1.89 -12.50 -9.33
CA GLU A 64 1.25 -11.47 -8.52
C GLU A 64 0.07 -12.00 -7.70
N GLY A 65 -0.80 -12.80 -8.30
CA GLY A 65 -1.92 -13.43 -7.59
C GLY A 65 -1.48 -14.39 -6.48
N LEU A 66 -0.40 -15.15 -6.69
CA LEU A 66 0.17 -16.01 -5.64
C LEU A 66 0.88 -15.20 -4.55
N VAL A 67 1.55 -14.09 -4.89
CA VAL A 67 2.08 -13.14 -3.88
C VAL A 67 0.94 -12.65 -2.99
N GLN A 68 -0.17 -12.23 -3.56
CA GLN A 68 -1.33 -11.79 -2.78
C GLN A 68 -1.87 -12.91 -1.89
N ALA A 69 -2.08 -14.11 -2.45
CA ALA A 69 -2.67 -15.25 -1.75
C ALA A 69 -1.78 -15.77 -0.61
N LEU A 70 -0.48 -15.87 -0.84
CA LEU A 70 0.47 -16.48 0.09
C LEU A 70 1.02 -15.51 1.14
N THR A 71 1.03 -14.19 0.86
CA THR A 71 1.62 -13.21 1.76
C THR A 71 0.66 -12.08 2.12
N THR A 72 0.18 -11.30 1.16
CA THR A 72 -0.57 -10.07 1.42
C THR A 72 -1.87 -10.35 2.17
N PHE A 73 -2.71 -11.26 1.70
CA PHE A 73 -3.97 -11.58 2.36
C PHE A 73 -3.78 -12.24 3.74
N PRO A 74 -2.89 -13.24 3.93
CA PRO A 74 -2.60 -13.78 5.25
C PRO A 74 -2.10 -12.72 6.24
N LEU A 75 -1.18 -11.86 5.84
CA LEU A 75 -0.68 -10.77 6.69
C LEU A 75 -1.79 -9.76 7.04
N MET A 76 -2.63 -9.36 6.08
CA MET A 76 -3.77 -8.47 6.33
C MET A 76 -4.78 -9.11 7.29
N ARG A 77 -5.08 -10.41 7.13
CA ARG A 77 -5.95 -11.15 8.05
C ARG A 77 -5.37 -11.13 9.47
N LEU A 78 -4.09 -11.44 9.60
CA LEU A 78 -3.39 -11.49 10.88
C LEU A 78 -3.31 -10.10 11.53
N ALA A 79 -3.13 -9.03 10.75
CA ALA A 79 -3.11 -7.65 11.21
C ALA A 79 -4.50 -7.10 11.60
N GLY A 80 -5.60 -7.78 11.25
CA GLY A 80 -6.95 -7.39 11.65
C GLY A 80 -7.81 -6.72 10.58
N PHE A 81 -7.34 -6.56 9.33
CA PHE A 81 -8.08 -5.89 8.26
C PHE A 81 -9.40 -6.57 7.84
N TYR A 82 -9.62 -7.82 8.24
CA TYR A 82 -10.87 -8.56 7.97
C TYR A 82 -11.97 -8.29 8.99
N ARG A 83 -11.71 -7.45 9.99
CA ARG A 83 -12.65 -7.14 11.08
C ARG A 83 -13.26 -5.76 10.90
N ARG A 84 -14.50 -5.57 11.36
CA ARG A 84 -15.12 -4.23 11.45
C ARG A 84 -14.25 -3.31 12.32
N PRO A 85 -14.15 -2.03 12.00
CA PRO A 85 -14.91 -1.29 10.98
C PRO A 85 -14.30 -1.31 9.57
N ILE A 86 -13.23 -2.10 9.35
CA ILE A 86 -12.52 -2.14 8.08
C ILE A 86 -13.34 -2.88 7.00
N LYS A 87 -13.38 -2.28 5.80
CA LYS A 87 -13.83 -2.94 4.58
C LYS A 87 -12.67 -2.96 3.59
N MET A 88 -12.39 -4.13 3.04
CA MET A 88 -11.48 -4.28 1.92
C MET A 88 -12.26 -4.26 0.60
N SER A 89 -11.68 -3.65 -0.41
CA SER A 89 -12.11 -3.71 -1.81
C SER A 89 -10.94 -4.21 -2.66
N LEU A 90 -11.24 -5.10 -3.60
CA LEU A 90 -10.24 -5.70 -4.49
C LEU A 90 -10.53 -5.27 -5.93
N GLU A 91 -9.45 -5.05 -6.69
CA GLU A 91 -9.52 -4.81 -8.14
C GLU A 91 -10.60 -3.80 -8.57
N GLN A 92 -10.78 -2.75 -7.79
CA GLN A 92 -11.77 -1.72 -8.07
C GLN A 92 -11.15 -0.59 -8.90
N ASP A 93 -11.88 -0.15 -9.92
CA ASP A 93 -11.48 0.99 -10.72
C ASP A 93 -11.43 2.27 -9.88
N ILE A 94 -10.41 3.08 -10.11
CA ILE A 94 -10.37 4.44 -9.57
C ILE A 94 -11.28 5.34 -10.40
N ALA A 95 -11.82 6.37 -9.76
CA ALA A 95 -12.44 7.46 -10.50
C ALA A 95 -11.40 8.12 -11.41
N ASN A 96 -11.81 8.50 -12.62
CA ASN A 96 -10.94 9.20 -13.56
C ASN A 96 -10.31 10.44 -12.91
N ILE A 97 -8.99 10.59 -13.07
CA ILE A 97 -8.26 11.77 -12.64
C ILE A 97 -8.01 12.61 -13.91
N THR A 98 -8.66 13.76 -13.99
CA THR A 98 -8.50 14.69 -15.11
C THR A 98 -7.41 15.69 -14.79
N ILE A 99 -6.44 15.84 -15.69
CA ILE A 99 -5.39 16.85 -15.62
C ILE A 99 -5.88 18.03 -16.47
N GLU A 100 -6.31 19.11 -15.81
CA GLU A 100 -7.03 20.22 -16.43
C GLU A 100 -6.22 20.93 -17.52
N ASP A 101 -4.91 21.10 -17.31
CA ASP A 101 -4.03 21.84 -18.21
C ASP A 101 -3.57 21.04 -19.45
N GLU A 102 -3.80 19.72 -19.51
CA GLU A 102 -3.19 18.84 -20.52
C GLU A 102 -4.21 18.03 -21.33
N ASP A 103 -5.50 18.26 -21.17
CA ASP A 103 -6.58 17.45 -21.79
C ASP A 103 -6.33 15.93 -21.63
N THR A 104 -5.77 15.56 -20.46
CA THR A 104 -5.34 14.19 -20.13
C THR A 104 -6.18 13.63 -19.01
N THR A 105 -6.62 12.39 -19.15
CA THR A 105 -7.35 11.63 -18.12
C THR A 105 -6.54 10.40 -17.72
N ILE A 106 -6.29 10.23 -16.42
CA ILE A 106 -5.64 9.05 -15.88
C ILE A 106 -6.71 8.08 -15.38
N THR A 107 -6.60 6.83 -15.80
CA THR A 107 -7.46 5.72 -15.38
C THR A 107 -6.62 4.64 -14.72
N GLY A 108 -7.26 3.74 -13.97
CA GLY A 108 -6.56 2.59 -13.40
C GLY A 108 -7.42 1.81 -12.43
N ARG A 109 -6.83 0.74 -11.88
CA ARG A 109 -7.46 -0.14 -10.92
C ARG A 109 -6.45 -0.52 -9.84
N PHE A 110 -6.77 -0.32 -8.58
CA PHE A 110 -5.92 -0.73 -7.47
C PHE A 110 -6.12 -2.22 -7.16
N ASP A 111 -5.09 -2.86 -6.65
CA ASP A 111 -5.18 -4.27 -6.26
C ASP A 111 -6.03 -4.43 -5.01
N ILE A 112 -5.68 -3.71 -3.94
CA ILE A 112 -6.36 -3.80 -2.65
C ILE A 112 -6.49 -2.40 -2.04
N LEU A 113 -7.69 -2.08 -1.57
CA LEU A 113 -7.98 -0.88 -0.79
C LEU A 113 -8.64 -1.26 0.55
N ALA A 114 -8.09 -0.77 1.65
CA ALA A 114 -8.69 -0.88 2.98
C ALA A 114 -9.28 0.46 3.42
N ILE A 115 -10.54 0.45 3.81
CA ILE A 115 -11.34 1.63 4.18
C ILE A 115 -11.91 1.44 5.59
N ASN A 116 -11.83 2.47 6.44
CA ASN A 116 -12.59 2.52 7.68
C ASN A 116 -13.96 3.13 7.43
N LYS A 117 -15.03 2.33 7.62
CA LYS A 117 -16.39 2.76 7.36
C LYS A 117 -17.02 3.60 8.47
N GLU A 118 -16.49 3.54 9.68
CA GLU A 118 -16.99 4.33 10.81
C GLU A 118 -16.39 5.76 10.82
N LYS A 119 -15.20 5.93 10.22
CA LYS A 119 -14.61 7.25 9.98
C LYS A 119 -15.11 7.77 8.63
N GLN A 120 -16.31 8.35 8.60
CA GLN A 120 -16.85 9.00 7.41
C GLN A 120 -16.22 10.40 7.26
N ILE A 121 -15.75 10.72 6.05
CA ILE A 121 -15.19 12.03 5.72
C ILE A 121 -16.26 12.91 5.05
N ALA A 122 -17.19 12.29 4.31
CA ALA A 122 -18.36 12.89 3.70
C ALA A 122 -19.45 11.83 3.57
N THR A 123 -20.68 12.23 3.23
CA THR A 123 -21.77 11.29 2.93
C THR A 123 -21.28 10.28 1.88
N ASP A 124 -21.15 9.01 2.27
CA ASP A 124 -20.76 7.85 1.46
C ASP A 124 -19.26 7.65 1.16
N ILE A 125 -18.34 8.53 1.59
CA ILE A 125 -16.90 8.33 1.40
C ILE A 125 -16.28 7.85 2.71
N GLY A 126 -15.82 6.60 2.74
CA GLY A 126 -15.08 6.04 3.87
C GLY A 126 -13.63 6.53 3.90
N PHE A 127 -13.03 6.59 5.09
CA PHE A 127 -11.63 6.96 5.29
C PHE A 127 -10.70 5.86 4.75
N TRP A 128 -9.87 6.20 3.75
CA TRP A 128 -8.89 5.28 3.18
C TRP A 128 -7.73 5.10 4.15
N ILE A 129 -7.50 3.88 4.58
CA ILE A 129 -6.43 3.55 5.52
C ILE A 129 -5.17 3.14 4.77
N LEU A 130 -5.32 2.24 3.79
CA LEU A 130 -4.22 1.60 3.10
C LEU A 130 -4.58 1.28 1.65
N VAL A 131 -3.72 1.71 0.73
CA VAL A 131 -3.75 1.32 -0.69
C VAL A 131 -2.58 0.37 -0.93
N ILE A 132 -2.84 -0.79 -1.54
CA ILE A 132 -1.80 -1.79 -1.81
C ILE A 132 -1.68 -2.01 -3.30
N GLU A 133 -0.45 -2.03 -3.77
CA GLU A 133 -0.05 -2.44 -5.11
C GLU A 133 0.92 -3.61 -5.01
N SER A 134 0.53 -4.74 -5.56
CA SER A 134 1.33 -5.97 -5.55
C SER A 134 2.06 -6.15 -6.87
N LYS A 135 3.22 -6.80 -6.81
CA LYS A 135 4.01 -7.19 -7.97
C LYS A 135 4.43 -8.66 -7.82
N ASN A 136 4.79 -9.30 -8.92
CA ASN A 136 5.38 -10.63 -8.86
C ASN A 136 6.76 -10.61 -8.18
N SER A 137 7.24 -11.76 -7.72
CA SER A 137 8.46 -11.88 -6.89
C SER A 137 9.77 -11.38 -7.54
N LEU A 138 9.81 -11.22 -8.86
CA LEU A 138 10.99 -10.74 -9.58
C LEU A 138 11.02 -9.22 -9.79
N ILE A 139 9.92 -8.53 -9.47
CA ILE A 139 9.81 -7.08 -9.68
C ILE A 139 10.00 -6.37 -8.34
N ALA A 140 10.91 -5.39 -8.32
CA ALA A 140 11.09 -4.57 -7.12
C ALA A 140 9.78 -3.84 -6.75
N PRO A 141 9.38 -3.80 -5.47
CA PRO A 141 8.15 -3.14 -5.03
C PRO A 141 8.02 -1.69 -5.51
N ARG A 142 9.13 -0.97 -5.61
CA ARG A 142 9.14 0.43 -6.08
C ARG A 142 8.60 0.62 -7.50
N ALA A 143 8.57 -0.42 -8.32
CA ALA A 143 7.92 -0.36 -9.63
C ALA A 143 6.41 -0.12 -9.54
N GLY A 144 5.77 -0.41 -8.41
CA GLY A 144 4.36 -0.12 -8.14
C GLY A 144 4.09 1.30 -7.60
N LEU A 145 5.12 2.07 -7.25
CA LEU A 145 4.94 3.40 -6.64
C LEU A 145 4.18 4.40 -7.52
N PRO A 146 4.45 4.53 -8.83
CA PRO A 146 3.71 5.47 -9.66
C PRO A 146 2.21 5.20 -9.63
N GLN A 147 1.85 3.94 -9.78
CA GLN A 147 0.47 3.47 -9.77
C GLN A 147 -0.17 3.72 -8.39
N LEU A 148 0.52 3.37 -7.32
CA LEU A 148 0.06 3.56 -5.94
C LEU A 148 -0.16 5.04 -5.60
N LEU A 149 0.78 5.93 -5.95
CA LEU A 149 0.65 7.37 -5.72
C LEU A 149 -0.51 7.96 -6.52
N THR A 150 -0.69 7.53 -7.76
CA THR A 150 -1.82 7.95 -8.58
C THR A 150 -3.15 7.60 -7.92
N TYR A 151 -3.28 6.38 -7.38
CA TYR A 151 -4.50 5.96 -6.70
C TYR A 151 -4.72 6.72 -5.39
N ALA A 152 -3.66 6.90 -4.61
CA ALA A 152 -3.73 7.63 -3.35
C ALA A 152 -4.13 9.11 -3.53
N CYS A 153 -3.76 9.73 -4.66
CA CYS A 153 -4.08 11.12 -4.96
C CYS A 153 -5.58 11.42 -4.79
N LYS A 154 -6.44 10.49 -5.23
CA LYS A 154 -7.89 10.65 -5.12
C LYS A 154 -8.37 10.73 -3.68
N SER A 155 -7.76 10.00 -2.75
CA SER A 155 -8.12 10.07 -1.34
C SER A 155 -7.75 11.42 -0.70
N LEU A 156 -6.69 12.07 -1.19
CA LEU A 156 -6.22 13.35 -0.66
C LEU A 156 -7.16 14.53 -0.95
N GLU A 157 -8.15 14.38 -1.82
CA GLU A 157 -9.22 15.36 -1.98
C GLU A 157 -10.06 15.50 -0.70
N TYR A 158 -10.13 14.44 0.10
CA TYR A 158 -11.05 14.32 1.23
C TYR A 158 -10.37 14.08 2.58
N GLN A 159 -9.10 13.67 2.60
CA GLN A 159 -8.38 13.35 3.83
C GLN A 159 -6.95 13.89 3.82
N GLU A 160 -6.36 14.05 5.02
CA GLU A 160 -5.03 14.65 5.18
C GLU A 160 -3.89 13.70 4.80
N SER A 161 -4.11 12.41 4.96
CA SER A 161 -3.07 11.41 4.66
C SER A 161 -3.66 10.03 4.39
N VAL A 162 -2.89 9.21 3.68
CA VAL A 162 -3.17 7.79 3.46
C VAL A 162 -1.85 7.01 3.45
N TRP A 163 -1.90 5.78 3.91
CA TRP A 163 -0.78 4.88 3.77
C TRP A 163 -0.85 4.12 2.44
N GLY A 164 0.31 3.95 1.83
CA GLY A 164 0.50 3.08 0.67
C GLY A 164 1.44 1.93 1.00
N LEU A 165 1.25 0.81 0.32
CA LEU A 165 2.13 -0.35 0.40
C LEU A 165 2.37 -0.91 -1.01
N ALA A 166 3.61 -0.91 -1.45
CA ALA A 166 4.05 -1.66 -2.62
C ALA A 166 4.80 -2.91 -2.18
N THR A 167 4.46 -4.07 -2.75
CA THR A 167 5.06 -5.36 -2.34
C THR A 167 5.30 -6.30 -3.51
N SER A 168 6.32 -7.15 -3.38
CA SER A 168 6.58 -8.32 -4.22
C SER A 168 6.45 -9.64 -3.44
N GLY A 169 5.89 -9.58 -2.22
CA GLY A 169 5.76 -10.71 -1.31
C GLY A 169 6.99 -10.92 -0.44
N GLU A 170 8.19 -10.80 -0.98
CA GLU A 170 9.44 -10.84 -0.24
C GLU A 170 9.75 -9.49 0.41
N PHE A 171 9.59 -8.40 -0.35
CA PHE A 171 9.91 -7.03 0.06
C PHE A 171 8.66 -6.15 0.14
N TYR A 172 8.67 -5.25 1.10
CA TYR A 172 7.57 -4.35 1.43
C TYR A 172 8.08 -2.91 1.55
N GLN A 173 7.54 -2.02 0.72
CA GLN A 173 7.81 -0.59 0.75
C GLN A 173 6.56 0.16 1.16
N PHE A 174 6.51 0.58 2.42
CA PHE A 174 5.45 1.48 2.87
C PHE A 174 5.75 2.91 2.45
N VAL A 175 4.67 3.66 2.23
CA VAL A 175 4.70 5.06 1.82
C VAL A 175 3.70 5.83 2.67
N ASN A 176 4.14 6.88 3.35
CA ASN A 176 3.25 7.85 3.98
C ASN A 176 2.96 8.96 2.96
N ILE A 177 1.70 9.15 2.60
CA ILE A 177 1.26 10.07 1.54
C ILE A 177 0.38 11.12 2.20
N ARG A 178 0.67 12.41 1.96
CA ARG A 178 0.03 13.53 2.64
C ARG A 178 -0.50 14.56 1.67
N ARG A 179 -1.67 15.09 2.01
CA ARG A 179 -2.25 16.26 1.35
C ARG A 179 -1.37 17.48 1.58
N GLY A 180 -1.29 18.32 0.56
CA GLY A 180 -0.58 19.60 0.59
C GLY A 180 -0.69 20.28 -0.76
N ASN A 181 -0.08 21.44 -0.88
CA ASN A 181 0.10 22.13 -2.15
C ASN A 181 1.59 22.50 -2.32
N PRO A 182 2.36 21.63 -2.95
CA PRO A 182 2.02 20.35 -3.56
C PRO A 182 1.81 19.20 -2.56
N PRO A 183 1.14 18.09 -2.97
CA PRO A 183 1.05 16.88 -2.15
C PRO A 183 2.43 16.23 -2.02
N THR A 184 2.64 15.51 -0.92
CA THR A 184 3.94 14.93 -0.60
C THR A 184 3.84 13.44 -0.31
N TYR A 185 4.96 12.72 -0.53
CA TYR A 185 5.08 11.33 -0.09
C TYR A 185 6.47 11.07 0.51
N GLN A 186 6.51 10.17 1.46
CA GLN A 186 7.73 9.72 2.11
C GLN A 186 7.83 8.21 2.07
N LEU A 187 8.93 7.70 1.55
CA LEU A 187 9.25 6.28 1.57
C LEU A 187 9.74 5.90 2.96
N MET A 188 9.09 4.91 3.57
CA MET A 188 9.53 4.37 4.85
C MET A 188 10.68 3.37 4.65
N PRO A 189 11.43 3.00 5.70
CA PRO A 189 12.44 1.96 5.61
C PRO A 189 11.89 0.67 4.99
N PHE A 190 12.70 0.02 4.16
CA PHE A 190 12.34 -1.26 3.54
C PHE A 190 12.18 -2.34 4.58
N LEU A 191 11.16 -3.19 4.43
CA LEU A 191 10.96 -4.39 5.24
C LEU A 191 10.99 -5.64 4.36
N THR A 192 11.40 -6.75 4.93
CA THR A 192 11.34 -8.07 4.27
C THR A 192 10.60 -9.08 5.14
N LEU A 193 9.83 -9.93 4.47
CA LEU A 193 9.17 -11.07 5.13
C LEU A 193 10.16 -12.18 5.46
N MET A 194 11.29 -12.25 4.73
CA MET A 194 12.23 -13.39 4.81
C MET A 194 13.10 -13.40 6.07
N GLU A 195 13.26 -12.28 6.72
CA GLU A 195 14.07 -12.14 7.93
C GLU A 195 13.19 -12.02 9.19
N PRO A 196 13.55 -12.63 10.32
CA PRO A 196 12.72 -12.65 11.51
C PRO A 196 12.34 -11.27 12.03
N GLU A 197 13.32 -10.41 12.33
CA GLU A 197 13.06 -9.08 12.93
C GLU A 197 12.30 -8.14 11.98
N PRO A 198 12.69 -7.97 10.69
CA PRO A 198 11.91 -7.17 9.75
C PRO A 198 10.49 -7.69 9.53
N SER A 199 10.27 -9.01 9.58
CA SER A 199 8.92 -9.58 9.42
C SER A 199 8.01 -9.29 10.62
N ILE A 200 8.57 -9.29 11.85
CA ILE A 200 7.86 -8.86 13.06
C ILE A 200 7.45 -7.39 12.91
N LEU A 201 8.40 -6.53 12.55
CA LEU A 201 8.13 -5.11 12.33
C LEU A 201 7.08 -4.88 11.24
N LEU A 202 7.13 -5.64 10.14
CA LEU A 202 6.13 -5.62 9.07
C LEU A 202 4.72 -5.84 9.60
N LEU A 203 4.51 -6.88 10.41
CA LEU A 203 3.20 -7.17 10.98
C LEU A 203 2.77 -6.11 12.01
N GLN A 204 3.70 -5.61 12.83
CA GLN A 204 3.41 -4.52 13.78
C GLN A 204 2.96 -3.25 13.05
N VAL A 205 3.62 -2.89 11.94
CA VAL A 205 3.24 -1.74 11.10
C VAL A 205 1.85 -1.93 10.50
N LEU A 206 1.56 -3.10 9.92
CA LEU A 206 0.23 -3.40 9.39
C LEU A 206 -0.85 -3.32 10.46
N LYS A 207 -0.60 -3.86 11.67
CA LYS A 207 -1.54 -3.76 12.81
C LYS A 207 -1.78 -2.32 13.24
N ALA A 208 -0.72 -1.50 13.30
CA ALA A 208 -0.83 -0.10 13.67
C ALA A 208 -1.60 0.71 12.61
N ILE A 209 -1.35 0.48 11.31
CA ILE A 209 -2.10 1.10 10.22
C ILE A 209 -3.58 0.67 10.27
N CYS A 210 -3.86 -0.58 10.56
CA CYS A 210 -5.24 -1.10 10.67
C CYS A 210 -6.07 -0.38 11.75
N LYS A 211 -5.44 0.24 12.74
CA LYS A 211 -6.10 0.97 13.84
C LYS A 211 -6.36 2.46 13.53
N LEU A 212 -5.86 2.98 12.41
CA LEU A 212 -6.09 4.35 11.98
C LEU A 212 -7.54 4.55 11.53
#